data_cdabe6460ae577c0aa993ab61eccb3ee
#
_entry.id   cdabe6460ae577c0aa993ab61eccb3ee
#
_cell.length_a   1.000
_cell.length_b   1.000
_cell.length_c   1.000
_cell.angle_alpha   90.00
_cell.angle_beta   90.00
_cell.angle_gamma   90.00
#
_symmetry.space_group_name_H-M   'P 1'
#
loop_
_entity.id
_entity.type
_entity.pdbx_description
1 polymer ?
#
loop_
_entity_poly.entity_id
_entity_poly.type
_entity_poly.pdbx_seq_one_letter_code
_entity_poly.pdbx_strand_id
1 'polypeptide(L)'
;SQFTGSLVPAQFSNMLSMSLVYLILVVSMGFMYWRSKTNGARGTQAAGTATDNISNAAGNAQPWIAALGLSPREAEIAALLLKRTPYRQISEELFISENTVKTHVRNIYKKSNVTSREELLEMLATLGQDA
;
A
#
# COMPACT_ATOMS: atom_id res chain seq x y z
N SER A 1 -41.39 -7.89 46.92
CA SER A 1 -40.49 -7.27 45.94
C SER A 1 -39.89 -8.32 45.05
N GLN A 2 -40.45 -8.52 43.88
CA GLN A 2 -39.99 -9.46 42.90
C GLN A 2 -38.95 -8.75 42.01
N PHE A 3 -37.74 -9.11 42.19
CA PHE A 3 -36.63 -8.70 41.32
C PHE A 3 -36.69 -9.56 40.06
N THR A 4 -37.35 -9.06 39.01
CA THR A 4 -37.32 -9.71 37.72
C THR A 4 -35.99 -9.38 37.05
N GLY A 5 -35.02 -10.27 37.28
CA GLY A 5 -33.78 -10.26 36.52
C GLY A 5 -34.09 -10.39 35.02
N SER A 6 -33.68 -9.40 34.26
CA SER A 6 -33.82 -9.38 32.81
C SER A 6 -33.09 -10.56 32.20
N LEU A 7 -33.84 -11.58 31.83
CA LEU A 7 -33.39 -12.65 30.96
C LEU A 7 -33.07 -12.03 29.59
N VAL A 8 -31.84 -11.64 29.42
CA VAL A 8 -31.28 -11.51 28.05
C VAL A 8 -31.23 -12.95 27.52
N PRO A 9 -32.03 -13.31 26.53
CA PRO A 9 -32.04 -14.68 26.05
C PRO A 9 -30.67 -15.05 25.51
N ALA A 10 -30.13 -16.17 25.98
CA ALA A 10 -28.82 -16.70 25.61
C ALA A 10 -28.63 -16.84 24.08
N GLN A 11 -29.73 -16.82 23.32
CA GLN A 11 -29.72 -16.87 21.87
C GLN A 11 -29.12 -15.60 21.20
N PHE A 12 -29.29 -14.42 21.80
CA PHE A 12 -28.69 -13.21 21.27
C PHE A 12 -27.18 -13.16 21.47
N SER A 13 -26.67 -13.75 22.53
CA SER A 13 -25.23 -13.92 22.77
C SER A 13 -24.57 -14.77 21.69
N ASN A 14 -25.22 -15.85 21.26
CA ASN A 14 -24.71 -16.73 20.20
C ASN A 14 -24.73 -16.07 18.83
N MET A 15 -25.76 -15.28 18.50
CA MET A 15 -25.83 -14.58 17.21
C MET A 15 -24.76 -13.48 17.08
N LEU A 16 -24.51 -12.73 18.15
CA LEU A 16 -23.44 -11.73 18.19
C LEU A 16 -22.06 -12.37 18.10
N SER A 17 -21.86 -13.51 18.78
CA SER A 17 -20.61 -14.26 18.74
C SER A 17 -20.34 -14.83 17.33
N MET A 18 -21.35 -15.40 16.67
CA MET A 18 -21.23 -15.91 15.30
C MET A 18 -20.97 -14.78 14.31
N SER A 19 -21.60 -13.62 14.46
CA SER A 19 -21.37 -12.45 13.61
C SER A 19 -19.96 -11.92 13.74
N LEU A 20 -19.42 -11.85 14.96
CA LEU A 20 -18.03 -11.45 15.23
C LEU A 20 -17.02 -12.43 14.60
N VAL A 21 -17.25 -13.73 14.77
CA VAL A 21 -16.40 -14.77 14.16
C VAL A 21 -16.41 -14.67 12.65
N TYR A 22 -17.58 -14.47 12.05
CA TYR A 22 -17.70 -14.31 10.60
C TYR A 22 -16.95 -13.06 10.11
N LEU A 23 -17.07 -11.95 10.82
CA LEU A 23 -16.40 -10.70 10.49
C LEU A 23 -14.86 -10.85 10.61
N ILE A 24 -14.38 -11.55 11.63
CA ILE A 24 -12.96 -11.87 11.79
C ILE A 24 -12.46 -12.76 10.65
N LEU A 25 -13.25 -13.77 10.25
CA LEU A 25 -12.90 -14.66 9.15
C LEU A 25 -12.84 -13.92 7.81
N VAL A 26 -13.81 -13.04 7.54
CA VAL A 26 -13.83 -12.23 6.30
C VAL A 26 -12.65 -11.26 6.25
N VAL A 27 -12.35 -10.58 7.37
CA VAL A 27 -11.20 -9.68 7.47
C VAL A 27 -9.89 -10.45 7.36
N SER A 28 -9.79 -11.62 8.02
CA SER A 28 -8.61 -12.49 7.96
C SER A 28 -8.38 -13.04 6.55
N MET A 29 -9.46 -13.47 5.87
CA MET A 29 -9.39 -13.97 4.51
C MET A 29 -9.06 -12.86 3.50
N GLY A 30 -9.64 -11.67 3.68
CA GLY A 30 -9.29 -10.48 2.91
C GLY A 30 -7.82 -10.05 3.14
N PHE A 31 -7.36 -10.10 4.37
CA PHE A 31 -5.97 -9.81 4.73
C PHE A 31 -5.01 -10.88 4.19
N MET A 32 -5.40 -12.16 4.25
CA MET A 32 -4.59 -13.26 3.70
C MET A 32 -4.53 -13.22 2.17
N TYR A 33 -5.64 -12.89 1.51
CA TYR A 33 -5.69 -12.66 0.06
C TYR A 33 -4.82 -11.46 -0.36
N TRP A 34 -4.91 -10.36 0.39
CA TRP A 34 -4.10 -9.18 0.15
C TRP A 34 -2.60 -9.46 0.41
N ARG A 35 -2.27 -10.18 1.49
CA ARG A 35 -0.90 -10.59 1.81
C ARG A 35 -0.33 -11.57 0.78
N SER A 36 -1.16 -12.47 0.23
CA SER A 36 -0.75 -13.38 -0.84
C SER A 36 -0.43 -12.62 -2.13
N LYS A 37 -1.19 -11.57 -2.43
CA LYS A 37 -0.94 -10.72 -3.61
C LYS A 37 0.31 -9.84 -3.44
N THR A 38 0.64 -9.43 -2.21
CA THR A 38 1.85 -8.65 -1.91
C THR A 38 3.08 -9.52 -1.64
N ASN A 39 2.91 -10.80 -1.26
CA ASN A 39 3.99 -11.74 -0.98
C ASN A 39 4.37 -12.62 -2.19
N GLY A 40 3.80 -12.39 -3.35
CA GLY A 40 4.26 -13.01 -4.59
C GLY A 40 5.69 -12.62 -4.99
N ALA A 41 6.38 -11.80 -4.20
CA ALA A 41 7.76 -11.36 -4.40
C ALA A 41 8.70 -11.66 -3.21
N ARG A 42 8.32 -12.57 -2.28
CA ARG A 42 9.22 -13.08 -1.24
C ARG A 42 9.29 -14.59 -1.28
N GLY A 43 9.77 -15.11 -2.40
CA GLY A 43 10.36 -16.44 -2.45
C GLY A 43 11.79 -16.35 -1.92
N THR A 44 12.04 -17.00 -0.79
CA THR A 44 13.34 -17.41 -0.30
C THR A 44 14.19 -17.96 -1.44
N GLN A 45 15.27 -17.26 -1.78
CA GLN A 45 16.48 -17.92 -2.30
C GLN A 45 17.69 -17.02 -1.99
N ALA A 46 18.63 -17.60 -1.29
CA ALA A 46 19.95 -17.07 -1.05
C ALA A 46 20.76 -16.99 -2.35
N ALA A 47 21.60 -15.96 -2.42
CA ALA A 47 22.81 -15.87 -3.25
C ALA A 47 22.68 -16.23 -4.73
N GLY A 48 22.52 -15.21 -5.56
CA GLY A 48 22.73 -15.33 -7.00
C GLY A 48 21.98 -14.26 -7.78
N THR A 49 22.69 -13.22 -8.22
CA THR A 49 22.29 -12.25 -9.24
C THR A 49 20.91 -11.61 -9.07
N ALA A 50 20.86 -10.60 -8.20
CA ALA A 50 19.69 -9.77 -7.94
C ALA A 50 19.40 -8.74 -9.06
N THR A 51 19.80 -8.99 -10.30
CA THR A 51 19.64 -8.01 -11.39
C THR A 51 18.52 -8.37 -12.36
N ASP A 52 18.03 -9.61 -12.39
CA ASP A 52 17.12 -10.03 -13.47
C ASP A 52 15.64 -10.20 -13.06
N ASN A 53 15.30 -10.09 -11.76
CA ASN A 53 13.89 -10.27 -11.32
C ASN A 53 13.12 -8.97 -11.07
N ILE A 54 13.73 -7.80 -11.28
CA ILE A 54 13.03 -6.50 -11.22
C ILE A 54 12.34 -6.20 -12.56
N SER A 55 12.75 -6.88 -13.64
CA SER A 55 12.29 -6.60 -15.00
C SER A 55 10.89 -7.15 -15.33
N ASN A 56 10.33 -8.07 -14.56
CA ASN A 56 9.08 -8.76 -14.92
C ASN A 56 7.86 -8.38 -14.08
N ALA A 57 8.00 -7.56 -13.04
CA ALA A 57 6.86 -6.99 -12.30
C ALA A 57 6.56 -5.55 -12.69
N ALA A 58 7.36 -4.97 -13.56
CA ALA A 58 7.24 -3.60 -14.03
C ALA A 58 7.00 -3.60 -15.54
N GLY A 59 5.79 -3.93 -15.94
CA GLY A 59 5.31 -3.63 -17.27
C GLY A 59 5.27 -2.13 -17.59
N ASN A 60 6.02 -1.32 -16.88
CA ASN A 60 6.44 0.06 -17.11
C ASN A 60 7.45 0.44 -16.00
N ALA A 61 8.65 -0.15 -16.06
CA ALA A 61 9.75 0.34 -15.23
C ALA A 61 10.08 1.77 -15.71
N GLN A 62 9.52 2.75 -15.02
CA GLN A 62 9.85 4.15 -15.27
C GLN A 62 11.34 4.34 -14.99
N PRO A 63 12.13 4.87 -15.92
CA PRO A 63 13.59 4.99 -15.80
C PRO A 63 14.03 5.75 -14.56
N TRP A 64 13.21 6.66 -14.07
CA TRP A 64 13.47 7.43 -12.86
C TRP A 64 13.42 6.63 -11.56
N ILE A 65 12.79 5.44 -11.54
CA ILE A 65 12.76 4.58 -10.33
C ILE A 65 14.16 4.16 -9.95
N ALA A 66 14.92 3.66 -10.91
CA ALA A 66 16.31 3.25 -10.70
C ALA A 66 17.24 4.47 -10.49
N ALA A 67 17.04 5.54 -11.25
CA ALA A 67 17.85 6.75 -11.17
C ALA A 67 17.76 7.44 -9.79
N LEU A 68 16.58 7.44 -9.18
CA LEU A 68 16.34 8.08 -7.88
C LEU A 68 16.46 7.10 -6.69
N GLY A 69 16.70 5.81 -6.93
CA GLY A 69 16.79 4.81 -5.87
C GLY A 69 15.51 4.69 -5.05
N LEU A 70 14.35 4.80 -5.69
CA LEU A 70 13.06 4.70 -5.02
C LEU A 70 12.77 3.25 -4.66
N SER A 71 12.20 3.05 -3.47
CA SER A 71 11.64 1.75 -3.10
C SER A 71 10.39 1.44 -3.97
N PRO A 72 9.98 0.17 -4.11
CA PRO A 72 8.79 -0.18 -4.89
C PRO A 72 7.54 0.61 -4.47
N ARG A 73 7.38 0.84 -3.17
CA ARG A 73 6.24 1.61 -2.62
C ARG A 73 6.33 3.10 -2.94
N GLU A 74 7.52 3.67 -2.88
CA GLU A 74 7.77 5.05 -3.27
C GLU A 74 7.55 5.25 -4.78
N ALA A 75 7.91 4.27 -5.60
CA ALA A 75 7.67 4.29 -7.03
C ALA A 75 6.17 4.28 -7.37
N GLU A 76 5.36 3.44 -6.69
CA GLU A 76 3.90 3.44 -6.84
C GLU A 76 3.31 4.82 -6.50
N ILE A 77 3.73 5.41 -5.39
CA ILE A 77 3.25 6.74 -4.96
C ILE A 77 3.71 7.82 -5.94
N ALA A 78 4.96 7.79 -6.40
CA ALA A 78 5.47 8.74 -7.39
C ALA A 78 4.69 8.66 -8.71
N ALA A 79 4.34 7.48 -9.19
CA ALA A 79 3.50 7.29 -10.37
C ALA A 79 2.10 7.91 -10.21
N LEU A 80 1.49 7.78 -9.02
CA LEU A 80 0.20 8.41 -8.72
C LEU A 80 0.32 9.94 -8.58
N LEU A 81 1.45 10.43 -8.06
CA LEU A 81 1.74 11.87 -8.02
C LEU A 81 1.87 12.46 -9.43
N LEU A 82 2.49 11.75 -10.37
CA LEU A 82 2.56 12.17 -11.79
C LEU A 82 1.18 12.33 -12.42
N LYS A 83 0.24 11.46 -12.06
CA LYS A 83 -1.18 11.57 -12.47
C LYS A 83 -1.94 12.69 -11.75
N ARG A 84 -1.25 13.48 -10.91
CA ARG A 84 -1.82 14.53 -10.08
C ARG A 84 -2.89 14.04 -9.09
N THR A 85 -2.86 12.77 -8.72
CA THR A 85 -3.77 12.15 -7.75
C THR A 85 -3.62 12.82 -6.38
N PRO A 86 -4.70 13.21 -5.69
CA PRO A 86 -4.62 13.77 -4.35
C PRO A 86 -4.22 12.71 -3.32
N TYR A 87 -3.57 13.10 -2.22
CA TYR A 87 -3.06 12.18 -1.19
C TYR A 87 -4.13 11.28 -0.58
N ARG A 88 -5.34 11.80 -0.42
CA ARG A 88 -6.48 11.03 0.06
C ARG A 88 -6.78 9.86 -0.87
N GLN A 89 -6.88 10.10 -2.17
CA GLN A 89 -7.13 9.06 -3.16
C GLN A 89 -5.97 8.07 -3.23
N ILE A 90 -4.71 8.52 -3.15
CA ILE A 90 -3.53 7.65 -3.06
C ILE A 90 -3.64 6.73 -1.85
N SER A 91 -4.07 7.25 -0.69
CA SER A 91 -4.24 6.45 0.52
C SER A 91 -5.31 5.37 0.36
N GLU A 92 -6.39 5.68 -0.33
CA GLU A 92 -7.48 4.75 -0.63
C GLU A 92 -7.02 3.66 -1.64
N GLU A 93 -6.36 4.05 -2.74
CA GLU A 93 -5.86 3.10 -3.75
C GLU A 93 -4.79 2.15 -3.20
N LEU A 94 -3.93 2.64 -2.33
CA LEU A 94 -2.82 1.87 -1.77
C LEU A 94 -3.15 1.23 -0.42
N PHE A 95 -4.36 1.42 0.09
CA PHE A 95 -4.83 0.89 1.39
C PHE A 95 -3.89 1.24 2.56
N ILE A 96 -3.45 2.50 2.62
CA ILE A 96 -2.60 3.04 3.68
C ILE A 96 -3.18 4.34 4.21
N SER A 97 -2.73 4.80 5.37
CA SER A 97 -3.17 6.09 5.91
C SER A 97 -2.60 7.26 5.09
N GLU A 98 -3.33 8.38 5.06
CA GLU A 98 -2.85 9.61 4.43
C GLU A 98 -1.53 10.10 5.05
N ASN A 99 -1.33 9.90 6.36
CA ASN A 99 -0.06 10.20 7.03
C ASN A 99 1.08 9.33 6.51
N THR A 100 0.80 8.06 6.21
CA THR A 100 1.78 7.15 5.59
C THR A 100 2.15 7.63 4.18
N VAL A 101 1.16 8.07 3.39
CA VAL A 101 1.40 8.69 2.07
C VAL A 101 2.33 9.91 2.22
N LYS A 102 2.02 10.83 3.12
CA LYS A 102 2.86 12.02 3.39
C LYS A 102 4.30 11.67 3.78
N THR A 103 4.47 10.59 4.54
CA THR A 103 5.81 10.10 4.93
C THR A 103 6.59 9.60 3.71
N HIS A 104 5.97 8.79 2.85
CA HIS A 104 6.60 8.33 1.62
C HIS A 104 6.91 9.48 0.67
N VAL A 105 6.00 10.44 0.50
CA VAL A 105 6.23 11.64 -0.32
C VAL A 105 7.43 12.43 0.18
N ARG A 106 7.57 12.60 1.51
CA ARG A 106 8.75 13.25 2.11
C ARG A 106 10.05 12.51 1.78
N ASN A 107 10.03 11.19 1.82
CA ASN A 107 11.19 10.38 1.47
C ASN A 107 11.53 10.48 -0.03
N ILE A 108 10.52 10.49 -0.89
CA ILE A 108 10.68 10.74 -2.33
C ILE A 108 11.35 12.10 -2.55
N TYR A 109 10.86 13.15 -1.92
CA TYR A 109 11.47 14.50 -2.04
C TYR A 109 12.93 14.51 -1.60
N LYS A 110 13.26 13.86 -0.49
CA LYS A 110 14.64 13.74 -0.03
C LYS A 110 15.54 13.01 -1.02
N LYS A 111 15.07 11.90 -1.58
CA LYS A 111 15.82 11.10 -2.56
C LYS A 111 15.99 11.80 -3.89
N SER A 112 14.97 12.55 -4.30
CA SER A 112 14.98 13.35 -5.54
C SER A 112 15.65 14.70 -5.38
N ASN A 113 16.03 15.08 -4.15
CA ASN A 113 16.59 16.39 -3.83
C ASN A 113 15.70 17.57 -4.28
N VAL A 114 14.39 17.42 -4.13
CA VAL A 114 13.37 18.43 -4.46
C VAL A 114 12.63 18.87 -3.20
N THR A 115 12.06 20.07 -3.23
CA THR A 115 11.37 20.67 -2.09
C THR A 115 9.86 20.80 -2.30
N SER A 116 9.40 20.75 -3.53
CA SER A 116 8.00 20.92 -3.89
C SER A 116 7.48 19.79 -4.78
N ARG A 117 6.16 19.70 -4.85
CA ARG A 117 5.48 18.73 -5.73
C ARG A 117 5.70 19.08 -7.19
N GLU A 118 5.65 20.35 -7.52
CA GLU A 118 5.84 20.85 -8.88
C GLU A 118 7.22 20.51 -9.41
N GLU A 119 8.25 20.76 -8.61
CA GLU A 119 9.64 20.44 -8.91
C GLU A 119 9.84 18.92 -9.11
N LEU A 120 9.20 18.09 -8.27
CA LEU A 120 9.21 16.64 -8.45
C LEU A 120 8.58 16.24 -9.78
N LEU A 121 7.42 16.79 -10.12
CA LEU A 121 6.70 16.44 -11.35
C LEU A 121 7.49 16.83 -12.60
N GLU A 122 8.15 17.99 -12.58
CA GLU A 122 9.01 18.45 -13.67
C GLU A 122 10.23 17.53 -13.83
N MET A 123 10.90 17.18 -12.73
CA MET A 123 12.02 16.25 -12.75
C MET A 123 11.62 14.87 -13.31
N LEU A 124 10.54 14.29 -12.81
CA LEU A 124 10.06 12.98 -13.27
C LEU A 124 9.62 13.00 -14.74
N ALA A 125 9.02 14.09 -15.20
CA ALA A 125 8.66 14.27 -16.61
C ALA A 125 9.90 14.31 -17.51
N THR A 126 10.94 15.02 -17.08
CA THR A 126 12.24 15.10 -17.82
C THR A 126 12.90 13.73 -17.91
N LEU A 127 13.03 13.03 -16.78
CA LEU A 127 13.63 11.70 -16.74
C LEU A 127 12.81 10.63 -17.51
N GLY A 128 11.51 10.86 -17.70
CA GLY A 128 10.64 9.98 -18.48
C GLY A 128 10.73 10.20 -19.99
N GLN A 129 11.27 11.34 -20.43
CA GLN A 129 11.44 11.67 -21.86
C GLN A 129 12.78 11.20 -22.45
N ASP A 130 13.76 10.97 -21.60
CA ASP A 130 15.12 10.53 -22.01
C ASP A 130 15.25 9.01 -22.16
N ALA A 131 14.14 8.28 -22.06
CA ALA A 131 14.13 6.83 -22.13
C ALA A 131 13.68 6.30 -23.51
#